data_7c37283bc57521731de47319f19de480
#
_entry.id   7c37283bc57521731de47319f19de480
#
_cell.length_a   1.000
_cell.length_b   1.000
_cell.length_c   1.000
_cell.angle_alpha   90.00
_cell.angle_beta   90.00
_cell.angle_gamma   90.00
#
_symmetry.space_group_name_H-M   'P 1'
#
loop_
_entity.id
_entity.type
_entity.pdbx_description
1 polymer ?
#
loop_
_entity_poly.entity_id
_entity_poly.type
_entity_poly.pdbx_seq_one_letter_code
_entity_poly.pdbx_strand_id
1 'polypeptide(L)'
;MKKRRQRAVNETKRRIFKMLVVQTVFIVLATIGSYVFVDVMAKIAGTDSVNLTLFAILIPMCVVLGLLNYIMSKYVYKYVFVLSEGMRKVSDGDFSVRLDEGKGGPLGEVYVDFNKMCAELENVEMLKNDFLNNYAHELRTPITSINGFARLLMENDITEDERNGYLQLIADESKRLAALANSTLLMSKLDAQSIVVDKEEYDIGEQLRQSVILLSGEWGGKNINVDGGEIRDVAYNGNQALMQEVWYNLISNAIKYTPRGGEIKLGVAEDGADVVVTVSDTGAGMDEETLAHIFEKYYQGDKSHSSKGLGLGLAIAERIVRLCDGTIEVKSEPNVGSTFTVRLPK
;
A
#
# COMPACT_ATOMS: atom_id res chain seq x y z
N MET A 1 -33.55 -1.46 0.06
CA MET A 1 -32.37 -2.26 -0.31
C MET A 1 -32.68 -3.76 -0.51
N LYS A 2 -33.26 -4.50 0.43
CA LYS A 2 -33.55 -5.96 0.30
C LYS A 2 -34.29 -6.38 -0.97
N LYS A 3 -35.33 -5.65 -1.44
CA LYS A 3 -36.10 -5.97 -2.66
C LYS A 3 -35.29 -5.82 -3.97
N ARG A 4 -34.39 -4.83 -4.08
CA ARG A 4 -33.46 -4.71 -5.21
C ARG A 4 -32.46 -5.86 -5.25
N ARG A 5 -31.96 -6.27 -4.07
CA ARG A 5 -31.03 -7.37 -3.89
C ARG A 5 -31.62 -8.70 -4.36
N GLN A 6 -32.86 -8.99 -3.99
CA GLN A 6 -33.56 -10.22 -4.38
C GLN A 6 -33.87 -10.27 -5.88
N ARG A 7 -34.11 -9.11 -6.51
CA ARG A 7 -34.29 -9.01 -7.97
C ARG A 7 -32.99 -9.31 -8.72
N ALA A 8 -31.84 -8.75 -8.29
CA ALA A 8 -30.55 -9.00 -8.95
C ALA A 8 -30.13 -10.49 -8.86
N VAL A 9 -30.31 -11.14 -7.70
CA VAL A 9 -30.06 -12.57 -7.51
C VAL A 9 -30.98 -13.41 -8.43
N ASN A 10 -32.25 -13.07 -8.53
CA ASN A 10 -33.20 -13.76 -9.40
C ASN A 10 -32.90 -13.53 -10.90
N GLU A 11 -32.44 -12.35 -11.29
CA GLU A 11 -32.01 -12.07 -12.67
C GLU A 11 -30.77 -12.85 -13.04
N THR A 12 -29.79 -12.96 -12.16
CA THR A 12 -28.57 -13.75 -12.38
C THR A 12 -28.92 -15.23 -12.48
N LYS A 13 -29.71 -15.78 -11.57
CA LYS A 13 -30.22 -17.17 -11.68
C LYS A 13 -30.97 -17.40 -12.98
N ARG A 14 -31.79 -16.44 -13.42
CA ARG A 14 -32.55 -16.53 -14.68
C ARG A 14 -31.62 -16.48 -15.93
N ARG A 15 -30.56 -15.66 -15.91
CA ARG A 15 -29.57 -15.62 -17.00
C ARG A 15 -28.84 -16.94 -17.13
N ILE A 16 -28.43 -17.56 -16.04
CA ILE A 16 -27.72 -18.84 -16.05
C ILE A 16 -28.64 -19.97 -16.44
N PHE A 17 -29.84 -20.00 -15.92
CA PHE A 17 -30.84 -20.96 -16.38
C PHE A 17 -31.09 -20.85 -17.89
N LYS A 18 -31.19 -19.62 -18.45
CA LYS A 18 -31.27 -19.38 -19.89
C LYS A 18 -30.04 -19.92 -20.64
N MET A 19 -28.82 -19.69 -20.09
CA MET A 19 -27.57 -20.16 -20.71
C MET A 19 -27.51 -21.69 -20.74
N LEU A 20 -27.91 -22.36 -19.64
CA LEU A 20 -28.03 -23.81 -19.57
C LEU A 20 -29.05 -24.35 -20.57
N VAL A 21 -30.22 -23.73 -20.66
CA VAL A 21 -31.26 -24.11 -21.62
C VAL A 21 -30.75 -23.94 -23.06
N VAL A 22 -30.11 -22.81 -23.37
CA VAL A 22 -29.53 -22.55 -24.71
C VAL A 22 -28.46 -23.60 -25.05
N GLN A 23 -27.59 -23.94 -24.09
CA GLN A 23 -26.55 -24.95 -24.28
C GLN A 23 -27.15 -26.35 -24.49
N THR A 24 -28.19 -26.71 -23.73
CA THR A 24 -28.92 -27.98 -23.90
C THR A 24 -29.61 -28.05 -25.27
N VAL A 25 -30.27 -26.96 -25.67
CA VAL A 25 -30.91 -26.83 -26.99
C VAL A 25 -29.87 -26.97 -28.11
N PHE A 26 -28.69 -26.36 -27.97
CA PHE A 26 -27.62 -26.45 -28.96
C PHE A 26 -27.09 -27.90 -29.08
N ILE A 27 -26.91 -28.60 -27.96
CA ILE A 27 -26.51 -30.04 -27.95
C ILE A 27 -27.56 -30.89 -28.66
N VAL A 28 -28.86 -30.66 -28.37
CA VAL A 28 -29.96 -31.40 -29.04
C VAL A 28 -29.99 -31.11 -30.53
N LEU A 29 -29.87 -29.83 -30.94
CA LEU A 29 -29.85 -29.47 -32.37
C LEU A 29 -28.62 -30.05 -33.11
N ALA A 30 -27.46 -30.05 -32.48
CA ALA A 30 -26.24 -30.65 -33.02
C ALA A 30 -26.41 -32.18 -33.22
N THR A 31 -27.12 -32.84 -32.27
CA THR A 31 -27.43 -34.27 -32.36
C THR A 31 -28.38 -34.56 -33.47
N ILE A 32 -29.45 -33.76 -33.62
CA ILE A 32 -30.41 -33.92 -34.70
C ILE A 32 -29.72 -33.67 -36.06
N GLY A 33 -28.90 -32.62 -36.17
CA GLY A 33 -28.11 -32.33 -37.37
C GLY A 33 -27.16 -33.45 -37.75
N SER A 34 -26.44 -34.01 -36.78
CA SER A 34 -25.58 -35.17 -36.96
C SER A 34 -26.36 -36.39 -37.43
N TYR A 35 -27.54 -36.62 -36.87
CA TYR A 35 -28.44 -37.67 -37.28
C TYR A 35 -28.88 -37.53 -38.77
N VAL A 36 -29.42 -36.38 -39.12
CA VAL A 36 -29.87 -36.11 -40.50
C VAL A 36 -28.71 -36.28 -41.47
N PHE A 37 -27.51 -35.82 -41.11
CA PHE A 37 -26.33 -36.01 -41.97
C PHE A 37 -26.00 -37.51 -42.18
N VAL A 38 -26.03 -38.30 -41.10
CA VAL A 38 -25.77 -39.74 -41.19
C VAL A 38 -26.87 -40.49 -41.99
N ASP A 39 -28.13 -40.11 -41.79
CA ASP A 39 -29.27 -40.71 -42.57
C ASP A 39 -29.15 -40.43 -44.05
N VAL A 40 -28.81 -39.18 -44.41
CA VAL A 40 -28.59 -38.82 -45.81
C VAL A 40 -27.39 -39.58 -46.41
N MET A 41 -26.31 -39.69 -45.68
CA MET A 41 -25.10 -40.43 -46.13
C MET A 41 -25.36 -41.94 -46.26
N ALA A 42 -26.15 -42.55 -45.34
CA ALA A 42 -26.54 -43.96 -45.43
C ALA A 42 -27.44 -44.24 -46.64
N LYS A 43 -28.38 -43.37 -46.95
CA LYS A 43 -29.21 -43.46 -48.17
C LYS A 43 -28.38 -43.35 -49.43
N ILE A 44 -27.38 -42.49 -49.46
CA ILE A 44 -26.48 -42.36 -50.63
C ILE A 44 -25.61 -43.61 -50.76
N ALA A 45 -25.20 -44.24 -49.65
CA ALA A 45 -24.36 -45.42 -49.61
C ALA A 45 -25.11 -46.75 -49.81
N GLY A 46 -26.46 -46.78 -49.87
CA GLY A 46 -27.31 -47.93 -50.08
C GLY A 46 -27.31 -48.91 -48.90
N THR A 47 -27.07 -48.53 -47.71
CA THR A 47 -26.94 -49.32 -46.47
C THR A 47 -28.00 -49.01 -45.45
N ASP A 48 -29.07 -49.82 -45.31
CA ASP A 48 -30.18 -49.53 -44.38
C ASP A 48 -29.92 -49.89 -42.90
N SER A 49 -28.92 -50.75 -42.62
CA SER A 49 -28.68 -51.27 -41.26
C SER A 49 -27.80 -50.42 -40.34
N VAL A 50 -27.15 -49.36 -40.86
CA VAL A 50 -26.21 -48.51 -40.10
C VAL A 50 -26.95 -47.53 -39.17
N ASN A 51 -28.19 -47.21 -39.52
CA ASN A 51 -28.95 -46.13 -38.82
C ASN A 51 -29.37 -46.54 -37.39
N LEU A 52 -29.80 -47.76 -37.15
CA LEU A 52 -30.31 -48.21 -35.86
C LEU A 52 -29.20 -48.31 -34.78
N THR A 53 -28.02 -48.73 -35.17
CA THR A 53 -26.85 -48.84 -34.28
C THR A 53 -26.24 -47.49 -33.93
N LEU A 54 -26.21 -46.56 -34.87
CA LEU A 54 -25.76 -45.16 -34.61
C LEU A 54 -26.69 -44.42 -33.66
N PHE A 55 -28.01 -44.59 -33.78
CA PHE A 55 -28.98 -44.02 -32.83
C PHE A 55 -28.82 -44.59 -31.42
N ALA A 56 -28.65 -45.88 -31.29
CA ALA A 56 -28.47 -46.53 -30.00
C ALA A 56 -27.25 -46.00 -29.23
N ILE A 57 -26.25 -45.46 -29.93
CA ILE A 57 -25.03 -44.88 -29.33
C ILE A 57 -25.15 -43.36 -29.12
N LEU A 58 -25.65 -42.62 -30.10
CA LEU A 58 -25.67 -41.15 -30.06
C LEU A 58 -26.65 -40.57 -29.00
N ILE A 59 -27.84 -41.17 -28.86
CA ILE A 59 -28.84 -40.69 -27.90
C ILE A 59 -28.36 -40.82 -26.44
N PRO A 60 -27.87 -42.00 -25.98
CA PRO A 60 -27.33 -42.15 -24.64
C PRO A 60 -26.12 -41.24 -24.40
N MET A 61 -25.24 -41.08 -25.40
CA MET A 61 -24.07 -40.18 -25.28
C MET A 61 -24.48 -38.73 -25.06
N CYS A 62 -25.49 -38.23 -25.77
CA CYS A 62 -25.98 -36.88 -25.59
C CYS A 62 -26.69 -36.65 -24.25
N VAL A 63 -27.44 -37.65 -23.78
CA VAL A 63 -28.04 -37.60 -22.44
C VAL A 63 -26.96 -37.57 -21.36
N VAL A 64 -25.91 -38.37 -21.47
CA VAL A 64 -24.79 -38.39 -20.53
C VAL A 64 -24.03 -37.08 -20.56
N LEU A 65 -23.71 -36.55 -21.75
CA LEU A 65 -23.03 -35.23 -21.86
C LEU A 65 -23.89 -34.11 -21.33
N GLY A 66 -25.20 -34.10 -21.57
CA GLY A 66 -26.14 -33.13 -21.00
C GLY A 66 -26.21 -33.18 -19.48
N LEU A 67 -26.25 -34.41 -18.92
CA LEU A 67 -26.24 -34.63 -17.46
C LEU A 67 -24.93 -34.20 -16.82
N LEU A 68 -23.79 -34.56 -17.42
CA LEU A 68 -22.46 -34.13 -16.96
C LEU A 68 -22.33 -32.60 -16.99
N ASN A 69 -22.76 -31.95 -18.06
CA ASN A 69 -22.76 -30.50 -18.19
C ASN A 69 -23.64 -29.86 -17.12
N TYR A 70 -24.83 -30.38 -16.88
CA TYR A 70 -25.73 -29.89 -15.83
C TYR A 70 -25.11 -30.01 -14.42
N ILE A 71 -24.52 -31.16 -14.11
CA ILE A 71 -23.86 -31.41 -12.80
C ILE A 71 -22.66 -30.50 -12.64
N MET A 72 -21.78 -30.41 -13.64
CA MET A 72 -20.61 -29.53 -13.62
C MET A 72 -20.99 -28.08 -13.48
N SER A 73 -21.98 -27.62 -14.24
CA SER A 73 -22.48 -26.25 -14.18
C SER A 73 -23.05 -25.91 -12.80
N LYS A 74 -23.88 -26.80 -12.22
CA LYS A 74 -24.45 -26.61 -10.88
C LYS A 74 -23.37 -26.62 -9.79
N TYR A 75 -22.34 -27.46 -9.95
CA TYR A 75 -21.25 -27.58 -8.99
C TYR A 75 -20.36 -26.34 -9.00
N VAL A 76 -19.85 -25.92 -10.15
CA VAL A 76 -18.99 -24.75 -10.29
C VAL A 76 -19.73 -23.46 -9.95
N TYR A 77 -21.00 -23.34 -10.35
CA TYR A 77 -21.80 -22.16 -10.14
C TYR A 77 -21.94 -21.75 -8.67
N LYS A 78 -22.06 -22.73 -7.77
CA LYS A 78 -22.15 -22.46 -6.33
C LYS A 78 -20.94 -21.67 -5.82
N TYR A 79 -19.75 -22.02 -6.25
CA TYR A 79 -18.51 -21.35 -5.80
C TYR A 79 -18.33 -19.97 -6.43
N VAL A 80 -18.62 -19.86 -7.73
CA VAL A 80 -18.59 -18.55 -8.44
C VAL A 80 -19.59 -17.58 -7.84
N PHE A 81 -20.77 -18.05 -7.44
CA PHE A 81 -21.78 -17.17 -6.81
C PHE A 81 -21.31 -16.64 -5.45
N VAL A 82 -20.70 -17.49 -4.61
CA VAL A 82 -20.17 -17.08 -3.30
C VAL A 82 -19.05 -16.04 -3.48
N LEU A 83 -18.12 -16.29 -4.44
CA LEU A 83 -17.06 -15.34 -4.78
C LEU A 83 -17.64 -14.01 -5.29
N SER A 84 -18.62 -14.05 -6.19
CA SER A 84 -19.26 -12.84 -6.71
C SER A 84 -19.99 -12.03 -5.63
N GLU A 85 -20.60 -12.71 -4.64
CA GLU A 85 -21.20 -12.02 -3.51
C GLU A 85 -20.14 -11.39 -2.60
N GLY A 86 -19.02 -12.08 -2.36
CA GLY A 86 -17.85 -11.54 -1.65
C GLY A 86 -17.28 -10.30 -2.35
N MET A 87 -17.00 -10.39 -3.63
CA MET A 87 -16.49 -9.26 -4.43
C MET A 87 -17.43 -8.05 -4.39
N ARG A 88 -18.73 -8.28 -4.38
CA ARG A 88 -19.70 -7.19 -4.29
C ARG A 88 -19.65 -6.50 -2.93
N LYS A 89 -19.49 -7.26 -1.83
CA LYS A 89 -19.34 -6.65 -0.49
C LYS A 89 -18.09 -5.80 -0.41
N VAL A 90 -16.98 -6.29 -0.98
CA VAL A 90 -15.74 -5.52 -1.09
C VAL A 90 -15.96 -4.25 -1.91
N SER A 91 -16.68 -4.32 -3.02
CA SER A 91 -17.05 -3.14 -3.82
C SER A 91 -17.95 -2.14 -3.07
N ASP A 92 -18.75 -2.61 -2.10
CA ASP A 92 -19.56 -1.78 -1.22
C ASP A 92 -18.74 -1.22 -0.01
N GLY A 93 -17.41 -1.50 0.06
CA GLY A 93 -16.50 -1.03 1.11
C GLY A 93 -16.41 -1.94 2.34
N ASP A 94 -16.97 -3.13 2.31
CA ASP A 94 -16.85 -4.10 3.40
C ASP A 94 -15.64 -5.03 3.15
N PHE A 95 -14.47 -4.64 3.67
CA PHE A 95 -13.22 -5.41 3.53
C PHE A 95 -13.06 -6.50 4.61
N SER A 96 -13.96 -6.55 5.59
CA SER A 96 -13.94 -7.60 6.63
C SER A 96 -14.44 -8.97 6.14
N VAL A 97 -14.94 -9.02 4.90
CA VAL A 97 -15.47 -10.24 4.29
C VAL A 97 -14.37 -11.27 4.12
N ARG A 98 -14.66 -12.50 4.56
CA ARG A 98 -13.79 -13.66 4.30
C ARG A 98 -14.61 -14.78 3.71
N LEU A 99 -14.05 -15.49 2.76
CA LEU A 99 -14.62 -16.70 2.18
C LEU A 99 -14.06 -17.91 2.91
N ASP A 100 -14.91 -18.93 3.10
CA ASP A 100 -14.51 -20.19 3.77
C ASP A 100 -13.62 -21.00 2.81
N GLU A 101 -12.31 -20.99 3.04
CA GLU A 101 -11.31 -21.67 2.20
C GLU A 101 -11.55 -23.18 2.11
N GLY A 102 -12.00 -23.82 3.20
CA GLY A 102 -12.33 -25.25 3.22
C GLY A 102 -13.55 -25.61 2.36
N LYS A 103 -14.37 -24.62 2.00
CA LYS A 103 -15.55 -24.77 1.15
C LYS A 103 -15.36 -24.24 -0.27
N GLY A 104 -14.14 -23.83 -0.65
CA GLY A 104 -13.84 -23.28 -1.98
C GLY A 104 -13.92 -24.29 -3.13
N GLY A 105 -13.82 -25.60 -2.85
CA GLY A 105 -13.82 -26.63 -3.87
C GLY A 105 -12.79 -26.39 -4.95
N PRO A 106 -13.16 -26.42 -6.27
CA PRO A 106 -12.22 -26.14 -7.37
C PRO A 106 -11.66 -24.72 -7.38
N LEU A 107 -12.26 -23.79 -6.64
CA LEU A 107 -11.84 -22.39 -6.52
C LEU A 107 -11.19 -22.09 -5.16
N GLY A 108 -10.71 -23.11 -4.44
CA GLY A 108 -10.11 -22.93 -3.10
C GLY A 108 -8.95 -21.94 -3.09
N GLU A 109 -8.04 -22.05 -4.05
CA GLU A 109 -6.91 -21.10 -4.19
C GLU A 109 -7.39 -19.67 -4.45
N VAL A 110 -8.42 -19.51 -5.29
CA VAL A 110 -9.01 -18.17 -5.55
C VAL A 110 -9.65 -17.58 -4.28
N TYR A 111 -10.20 -18.42 -3.39
CA TYR A 111 -10.73 -17.96 -2.11
C TYR A 111 -9.61 -17.50 -1.17
N VAL A 112 -8.47 -18.22 -1.17
CA VAL A 112 -7.27 -17.80 -0.41
C VAL A 112 -6.77 -16.44 -0.91
N ASP A 113 -6.63 -16.27 -2.22
CA ASP A 113 -6.17 -15.03 -2.83
C ASP A 113 -7.15 -13.88 -2.58
N PHE A 114 -8.46 -14.16 -2.68
CA PHE A 114 -9.51 -13.20 -2.32
C PHE A 114 -9.40 -12.76 -0.85
N ASN A 115 -9.20 -13.69 0.08
CA ASN A 115 -9.08 -13.40 1.50
C ASN A 115 -7.82 -12.57 1.80
N LYS A 116 -6.69 -12.87 1.14
CA LYS A 116 -5.46 -12.05 1.23
C LYS A 116 -5.71 -10.63 0.74
N MET A 117 -6.31 -10.47 -0.43
CA MET A 117 -6.67 -9.15 -0.96
C MET A 117 -7.57 -8.38 0.01
N CYS A 118 -8.58 -9.02 0.59
CA CYS A 118 -9.45 -8.38 1.58
C CYS A 118 -8.67 -7.95 2.84
N ALA A 119 -7.72 -8.78 3.33
CA ALA A 119 -6.89 -8.45 4.48
C ALA A 119 -6.01 -7.22 4.20
N GLU A 120 -5.39 -7.16 3.03
CA GLU A 120 -4.59 -5.99 2.62
C GLU A 120 -5.44 -4.71 2.51
N LEU A 121 -6.63 -4.81 1.91
CA LEU A 121 -7.53 -3.66 1.80
C LEU A 121 -8.02 -3.18 3.17
N GLU A 122 -8.35 -4.09 4.08
CA GLU A 122 -8.76 -3.79 5.46
C GLU A 122 -7.63 -3.09 6.23
N ASN A 123 -6.39 -3.58 6.08
CA ASN A 123 -5.20 -2.97 6.67
C ASN A 123 -4.97 -1.54 6.14
N VAL A 124 -5.05 -1.34 4.83
CA VAL A 124 -4.92 0.00 4.21
C VAL A 124 -6.02 0.94 4.71
N GLU A 125 -7.28 0.47 4.83
CA GLU A 125 -8.37 1.28 5.35
C GLU A 125 -8.15 1.65 6.82
N MET A 126 -7.70 0.71 7.64
CA MET A 126 -7.36 0.92 9.05
C MET A 126 -6.26 1.97 9.18
N LEU A 127 -5.13 1.80 8.46
CA LEU A 127 -4.02 2.77 8.47
C LEU A 127 -4.48 4.15 8.02
N LYS A 128 -5.32 4.25 6.99
CA LYS A 128 -5.89 5.51 6.53
C LYS A 128 -6.76 6.18 7.60
N ASN A 129 -7.58 5.42 8.30
CA ASN A 129 -8.45 5.95 9.36
C ASN A 129 -7.64 6.39 10.58
N ASP A 130 -6.63 5.61 10.96
CA ASP A 130 -5.70 5.98 12.04
C ASP A 130 -4.91 7.24 11.68
N PHE A 131 -4.45 7.35 10.41
CA PHE A 131 -3.85 8.58 9.93
C PHE A 131 -4.79 9.78 10.05
N LEU A 132 -6.02 9.68 9.59
CA LEU A 132 -6.97 10.81 9.66
C LEU A 132 -7.22 11.23 11.11
N ASN A 133 -7.34 10.27 12.03
CA ASN A 133 -7.51 10.54 13.46
C ASN A 133 -6.26 11.22 14.05
N ASN A 134 -5.08 10.66 13.77
CA ASN A 134 -3.81 11.19 14.25
C ASN A 134 -3.52 12.58 13.63
N TYR A 135 -3.78 12.75 12.33
CA TYR A 135 -3.64 14.03 11.64
C TYR A 135 -4.54 15.10 12.24
N ALA A 136 -5.81 14.78 12.48
CA ALA A 136 -6.74 15.69 13.15
C ALA A 136 -6.27 16.05 14.56
N HIS A 137 -5.69 15.10 15.31
CA HIS A 137 -5.15 15.32 16.64
C HIS A 137 -3.88 16.19 16.60
N GLU A 138 -2.94 15.88 15.69
CA GLU A 138 -1.69 16.61 15.49
C GLU A 138 -1.92 18.05 14.98
N LEU A 139 -3.02 18.32 14.28
CA LEU A 139 -3.46 19.68 13.92
C LEU A 139 -4.13 20.41 15.08
N ARG A 140 -4.97 19.71 15.86
CA ARG A 140 -5.74 20.33 16.95
C ARG A 140 -4.83 20.91 18.03
N THR A 141 -3.77 20.19 18.39
CA THR A 141 -2.84 20.58 19.45
C THR A 141 -2.20 21.94 19.19
N PRO A 142 -1.47 22.16 18.07
CA PRO A 142 -0.85 23.45 17.78
C PRO A 142 -1.88 24.58 17.59
N ILE A 143 -3.04 24.30 16.97
CA ILE A 143 -4.10 25.29 16.82
C ILE A 143 -4.62 25.73 18.19
N THR A 144 -4.81 24.79 19.12
CA THR A 144 -5.24 25.12 20.49
C THR A 144 -4.18 25.91 21.24
N SER A 145 -2.90 25.55 21.11
CA SER A 145 -1.78 26.25 21.72
C SER A 145 -1.67 27.69 21.19
N ILE A 146 -1.71 27.85 19.85
CA ILE A 146 -1.69 29.20 19.22
C ILE A 146 -2.85 30.07 19.74
N ASN A 147 -4.07 29.51 19.79
CA ASN A 147 -5.24 30.22 20.29
C ASN A 147 -5.08 30.60 21.77
N GLY A 148 -4.55 29.66 22.58
CA GLY A 148 -4.30 29.92 24.02
C GLY A 148 -3.30 31.06 24.24
N PHE A 149 -2.13 30.99 23.59
CA PHE A 149 -1.10 32.03 23.70
C PHE A 149 -1.55 33.38 23.12
N ALA A 150 -2.29 33.36 22.00
CA ALA A 150 -2.87 34.58 21.45
C ALA A 150 -3.86 35.26 22.42
N ARG A 151 -4.66 34.48 23.17
CA ARG A 151 -5.54 35.01 24.21
C ARG A 151 -4.77 35.64 25.37
N LEU A 152 -3.70 34.96 25.85
CA LEU A 152 -2.84 35.48 26.91
C LEU A 152 -2.20 36.80 26.49
N LEU A 153 -1.79 36.94 25.21
CA LEU A 153 -1.26 38.20 24.66
C LEU A 153 -2.28 39.38 24.66
N MET A 154 -3.57 39.09 24.74
CA MET A 154 -4.63 40.09 24.82
C MET A 154 -4.89 40.56 26.26
N GLU A 155 -4.32 39.90 27.27
CA GLU A 155 -4.41 40.33 28.68
C GLU A 155 -3.49 41.53 28.93
N ASN A 156 -3.93 42.44 29.83
CA ASN A 156 -3.26 43.71 30.01
C ASN A 156 -2.06 43.67 30.97
N ASP A 157 -1.87 42.57 31.73
CA ASP A 157 -0.86 42.46 32.81
C ASP A 157 0.25 41.44 32.48
N ILE A 158 0.76 41.43 31.23
CA ILE A 158 1.89 40.57 30.85
C ILE A 158 3.18 41.40 30.71
N THR A 159 4.27 40.81 31.15
CA THR A 159 5.61 41.40 30.99
C THR A 159 6.09 41.30 29.53
N GLU A 160 7.08 42.15 29.15
CA GLU A 160 7.69 42.10 27.81
C GLU A 160 8.34 40.72 27.51
N ASP A 161 8.96 40.13 28.52
CA ASP A 161 9.59 38.79 28.39
C ASP A 161 8.54 37.68 28.17
N GLU A 162 7.44 37.69 28.89
CA GLU A 162 6.31 36.78 28.69
C GLU A 162 5.67 36.97 27.31
N ARG A 163 5.50 38.24 26.88
CA ARG A 163 5.01 38.56 25.54
C ARG A 163 5.86 37.95 24.45
N ASN A 164 7.18 38.14 24.53
CA ASN A 164 8.14 37.62 23.60
C ASN A 164 8.15 36.06 23.60
N GLY A 165 8.05 35.46 24.80
CA GLY A 165 7.92 34.01 24.96
C GLY A 165 6.67 33.46 24.27
N TYR A 166 5.50 34.10 24.47
CA TYR A 166 4.25 33.63 23.81
C TYR A 166 4.29 33.82 22.29
N LEU A 167 4.88 34.91 21.80
CA LEU A 167 5.06 35.12 20.36
C LEU A 167 5.97 34.08 19.74
N GLN A 168 7.05 33.68 20.44
CA GLN A 168 7.94 32.63 19.98
C GLN A 168 7.21 31.28 19.92
N LEU A 169 6.42 30.93 20.94
CA LEU A 169 5.64 29.68 20.97
C LEU A 169 4.60 29.64 19.83
N ILE A 170 3.93 30.79 19.54
CA ILE A 170 3.00 30.88 18.40
C ILE A 170 3.74 30.64 17.07
N ALA A 171 4.93 31.25 16.90
CA ALA A 171 5.73 31.12 15.71
C ALA A 171 6.18 29.66 15.51
N ASP A 172 6.63 28.98 16.56
CA ASP A 172 7.08 27.59 16.54
C ASP A 172 5.94 26.64 16.20
N GLU A 173 4.76 26.80 16.81
CA GLU A 173 3.58 25.98 16.49
C GLU A 173 3.06 26.23 15.08
N SER A 174 3.13 27.49 14.58
CA SER A 174 2.77 27.82 13.20
C SER A 174 3.72 27.16 12.19
N LYS A 175 5.04 27.14 12.48
CA LYS A 175 6.05 26.45 11.68
C LYS A 175 5.80 24.93 11.65
N ARG A 176 5.42 24.36 12.80
CA ARG A 176 5.06 22.94 12.91
C ARG A 176 3.84 22.60 12.05
N LEU A 177 2.77 23.43 12.08
CA LEU A 177 1.59 23.26 11.23
C LEU A 177 1.94 23.29 9.74
N ALA A 178 2.79 24.23 9.33
CA ALA A 178 3.25 24.34 7.96
C ALA A 178 4.01 23.07 7.51
N ALA A 179 4.88 22.53 8.37
CA ALA A 179 5.60 21.29 8.09
C ALA A 179 4.66 20.08 7.92
N LEU A 180 3.64 19.96 8.79
CA LEU A 180 2.61 18.90 8.68
C LEU A 180 1.85 18.98 7.35
N ALA A 181 1.41 20.19 6.97
CA ALA A 181 0.70 20.41 5.70
C ALA A 181 1.59 20.10 4.49
N ASN A 182 2.86 20.53 4.51
CA ASN A 182 3.82 20.30 3.42
C ASN A 182 4.13 18.82 3.24
N SER A 183 4.34 18.05 4.31
CA SER A 183 4.59 16.61 4.22
C SER A 183 3.42 15.86 3.59
N THR A 184 2.18 16.23 3.96
CA THR A 184 0.97 15.63 3.38
C THR A 184 0.82 15.97 1.89
N LEU A 185 1.07 17.23 1.52
CA LEU A 185 1.02 17.69 0.13
C LEU A 185 2.12 17.05 -0.72
N LEU A 186 3.35 16.94 -0.18
CA LEU A 186 4.48 16.29 -0.84
C LEU A 186 4.15 14.82 -1.11
N MET A 187 3.65 14.08 -0.11
CA MET A 187 3.27 12.68 -0.29
C MET A 187 2.21 12.51 -1.38
N SER A 188 1.18 13.38 -1.39
CA SER A 188 0.15 13.36 -2.43
C SER A 188 0.71 13.62 -3.84
N LYS A 189 1.69 14.53 -3.97
CA LYS A 189 2.37 14.79 -5.24
C LYS A 189 3.21 13.59 -5.69
N LEU A 190 3.98 12.99 -4.77
CA LEU A 190 4.84 11.84 -5.06
C LEU A 190 4.02 10.61 -5.48
N ASP A 191 2.80 10.44 -4.96
CA ASP A 191 1.89 9.36 -5.36
C ASP A 191 1.44 9.50 -6.82
N ALA A 192 1.24 10.72 -7.28
CA ALA A 192 0.82 11.02 -8.65
C ALA A 192 1.99 11.01 -9.67
N GLN A 193 3.25 11.00 -9.19
CA GLN A 193 4.43 11.03 -10.03
C GLN A 193 4.92 9.62 -10.40
N SER A 194 5.31 9.46 -11.68
CA SER A 194 5.94 8.23 -12.18
C SER A 194 7.43 8.42 -12.51
N ILE A 195 7.90 9.65 -12.64
CA ILE A 195 9.27 10.00 -13.03
C ILE A 195 9.75 11.23 -12.25
N VAL A 196 11.06 11.27 -11.94
CA VAL A 196 11.70 12.46 -11.40
C VAL A 196 12.06 13.40 -12.54
N VAL A 197 11.60 14.63 -12.42
CA VAL A 197 11.95 15.75 -13.32
C VAL A 197 12.94 16.68 -12.64
N ASP A 198 13.48 17.65 -13.39
CA ASP A 198 14.42 18.68 -12.90
C ASP A 198 15.67 18.06 -12.23
N LYS A 199 16.28 17.10 -12.94
CA LYS A 199 17.56 16.51 -12.53
C LYS A 199 18.70 17.47 -12.83
N GLU A 200 19.62 17.62 -11.89
CA GLU A 200 20.85 18.41 -12.00
C GLU A 200 22.02 17.65 -11.35
N GLU A 201 23.23 17.98 -11.78
CA GLU A 201 24.43 17.42 -11.17
C GLU A 201 24.83 18.23 -9.94
N TYR A 202 24.99 17.57 -8.79
CA TYR A 202 25.38 18.18 -7.53
C TYR A 202 26.17 17.19 -6.66
N ASP A 203 26.85 17.69 -5.62
CA ASP A 203 27.56 16.88 -4.63
C ASP A 203 26.61 16.41 -3.52
N ILE A 204 26.37 15.09 -3.47
CA ILE A 204 25.47 14.48 -2.49
C ILE A 204 26.09 14.49 -1.07
N GLY A 205 27.42 14.43 -0.96
CA GLY A 205 28.12 14.53 0.32
C GLY A 205 27.98 15.92 0.92
N GLU A 206 28.10 16.98 0.12
CA GLU A 206 27.86 18.34 0.57
C GLU A 206 26.41 18.55 0.98
N GLN A 207 25.46 18.01 0.24
CA GLN A 207 24.04 18.05 0.59
C GLN A 207 23.75 17.36 1.93
N LEU A 208 24.41 16.23 2.20
CA LEU A 208 24.25 15.52 3.48
C LEU A 208 24.83 16.34 4.64
N ARG A 209 26.03 16.97 4.46
CA ARG A 209 26.64 17.87 5.45
C ARG A 209 25.72 19.05 5.78
N GLN A 210 25.12 19.67 4.75
CA GLN A 210 24.16 20.77 4.93
C GLN A 210 22.93 20.32 5.70
N SER A 211 22.41 19.09 5.46
CA SER A 211 21.28 18.53 6.21
C SER A 211 21.61 18.38 7.71
N VAL A 212 22.81 17.94 8.02
CA VAL A 212 23.29 17.84 9.42
C VAL A 212 23.34 19.21 10.09
N ILE A 213 23.87 20.23 9.39
CA ILE A 213 23.97 21.60 9.91
C ILE A 213 22.57 22.18 10.16
N LEU A 214 21.63 21.97 9.23
CA LEU A 214 20.24 22.44 9.41
C LEU A 214 19.57 21.89 10.67
N LEU A 215 19.91 20.66 11.05
CA LEU A 215 19.35 20.00 12.23
C LEU A 215 20.21 20.18 13.50
N SER A 216 21.23 21.07 13.48
CA SER A 216 22.18 21.24 14.58
C SER A 216 21.53 21.65 15.91
N GLY A 217 20.44 22.40 15.88
CA GLY A 217 19.68 22.75 17.08
C GLY A 217 19.04 21.55 17.77
N GLU A 218 18.62 20.54 16.98
CA GLU A 218 17.94 19.35 17.49
C GLU A 218 18.92 18.36 18.11
N TRP A 219 19.98 17.96 17.37
CA TRP A 219 20.97 17.03 17.89
C TRP A 219 21.84 17.66 18.98
N GLY A 220 22.17 18.96 18.87
CA GLY A 220 22.88 19.70 19.92
C GLY A 220 22.10 19.78 21.23
N GLY A 221 20.79 20.03 21.18
CA GLY A 221 19.89 20.04 22.34
C GLY A 221 19.81 18.70 23.08
N LYS A 222 20.09 17.60 22.40
CA LYS A 222 20.19 16.25 22.97
C LYS A 222 21.63 15.81 23.31
N ASN A 223 22.65 16.64 23.04
CA ASN A 223 24.07 16.29 23.15
C ASN A 223 24.41 14.98 22.36
N ILE A 224 23.81 14.78 21.20
CA ILE A 224 24.13 13.67 20.33
C ILE A 224 25.46 13.94 19.63
N ASN A 225 26.35 12.94 19.59
CA ASN A 225 27.57 13.01 18.80
C ASN A 225 27.25 12.68 17.34
N VAL A 226 27.49 13.61 16.41
CA VAL A 226 27.27 13.37 14.98
C VAL A 226 28.61 13.24 14.28
N ASP A 227 28.92 12.03 13.81
CA ASP A 227 30.15 11.68 13.09
C ASP A 227 29.87 11.64 11.57
N GLY A 228 30.44 12.59 10.84
CA GLY A 228 30.40 12.68 9.37
C GLY A 228 31.76 12.36 8.71
N GLY A 229 32.69 11.71 9.42
CA GLY A 229 34.04 11.44 8.90
C GLY A 229 34.09 10.53 7.66
N GLU A 230 33.03 9.79 7.37
CA GLU A 230 32.88 8.95 6.17
C GLU A 230 32.09 9.60 5.03
N ILE A 231 31.74 10.88 5.15
CA ILE A 231 31.07 11.62 4.06
C ILE A 231 32.10 12.03 3.02
N ARG A 232 32.09 11.36 1.87
CA ARG A 232 32.93 11.70 0.70
C ARG A 232 32.16 12.60 -0.24
N ASP A 233 32.87 13.41 -1.02
CA ASP A 233 32.31 14.21 -2.11
C ASP A 233 32.03 13.27 -3.29
N VAL A 234 30.76 13.17 -3.67
CA VAL A 234 30.30 12.29 -4.75
C VAL A 234 29.30 13.03 -5.61
N ALA A 235 29.60 13.18 -6.89
CA ALA A 235 28.69 13.77 -7.86
C ALA A 235 27.51 12.82 -8.14
N TYR A 236 26.30 13.37 -8.11
CA TYR A 236 25.06 12.66 -8.39
C TYR A 236 24.16 13.50 -9.30
N ASN A 237 23.53 12.86 -10.30
CA ASN A 237 22.58 13.52 -11.20
C ASN A 237 21.14 13.19 -10.77
N GLY A 238 20.49 14.08 -10.05
CA GLY A 238 19.16 13.89 -9.51
C GLY A 238 18.46 15.18 -9.17
N ASN A 239 17.23 15.07 -8.66
CA ASN A 239 16.50 16.22 -8.15
C ASN A 239 16.99 16.56 -6.73
N GLN A 240 17.77 17.63 -6.60
CA GLN A 240 18.40 18.05 -5.36
C GLN A 240 17.37 18.30 -4.25
N ALA A 241 16.23 18.93 -4.57
CA ALA A 241 15.20 19.24 -3.57
C ALA A 241 14.52 17.99 -3.02
N LEU A 242 14.21 17.01 -3.87
CA LEU A 242 13.63 15.72 -3.42
C LEU A 242 14.64 14.92 -2.59
N MET A 243 15.90 14.88 -3.00
CA MET A 243 16.92 14.16 -2.21
C MET A 243 17.18 14.83 -0.86
N GLN A 244 17.06 16.15 -0.77
CA GLN A 244 17.13 16.87 0.52
C GLN A 244 16.06 16.39 1.49
N GLU A 245 14.84 16.12 1.02
CA GLU A 245 13.77 15.54 1.84
C GLU A 245 14.11 14.14 2.35
N VAL A 246 14.81 13.31 1.53
CA VAL A 246 15.26 11.98 1.99
C VAL A 246 16.20 12.12 3.17
N TRP A 247 17.25 12.95 3.04
CA TRP A 247 18.25 13.13 4.10
C TRP A 247 17.64 13.74 5.36
N TYR A 248 16.80 14.73 5.19
CA TYR A 248 16.09 15.36 6.31
C TYR A 248 15.26 14.32 7.10
N ASN A 249 14.48 13.48 6.40
CA ASN A 249 13.65 12.47 7.05
C ASN A 249 14.49 11.40 7.76
N LEU A 250 15.58 10.91 7.15
CA LEU A 250 16.43 9.91 7.76
C LEU A 250 17.20 10.46 8.98
N ILE A 251 17.82 11.65 8.86
CA ILE A 251 18.59 12.26 9.93
C ILE A 251 17.68 12.69 11.09
N SER A 252 16.53 13.29 10.79
CA SER A 252 15.58 13.71 11.83
C SER A 252 15.01 12.51 12.60
N ASN A 253 14.76 11.38 11.92
CA ASN A 253 14.41 10.13 12.59
C ASN A 253 15.54 9.59 13.47
N ALA A 254 16.78 9.59 12.99
CA ALA A 254 17.94 9.20 13.78
C ALA A 254 18.04 10.07 15.06
N ILE A 255 17.92 11.40 14.94
CA ILE A 255 17.93 12.33 16.08
C ILE A 255 16.76 12.06 17.04
N LYS A 256 15.57 11.81 16.50
CA LYS A 256 14.35 11.57 17.28
C LYS A 256 14.51 10.36 18.21
N TYR A 257 15.00 9.26 17.68
CA TYR A 257 15.05 7.96 18.39
C TYR A 257 16.36 7.70 19.12
N THR A 258 17.40 8.49 18.87
CA THR A 258 18.65 8.43 19.64
C THR A 258 18.47 9.09 21.01
N PRO A 259 18.86 8.44 22.12
CA PRO A 259 18.82 9.03 23.46
C PRO A 259 19.85 10.16 23.59
N ARG A 260 19.73 10.95 24.66
CA ARG A 260 20.73 11.99 24.99
C ARG A 260 22.11 11.38 25.15
N GLY A 261 23.12 11.98 24.50
CA GLY A 261 24.50 11.53 24.53
C GLY A 261 24.80 10.32 23.64
N GLY A 262 23.82 9.90 22.81
CA GLY A 262 24.05 8.84 21.81
C GLY A 262 24.86 9.32 20.60
N GLU A 263 24.99 8.47 19.60
CA GLU A 263 25.80 8.71 18.41
C GLU A 263 25.00 8.51 17.14
N ILE A 264 25.25 9.36 16.11
CA ILE A 264 24.77 9.22 14.76
C ILE A 264 25.98 9.27 13.82
N LYS A 265 26.11 8.24 12.95
CA LYS A 265 27.16 8.17 11.93
C LYS A 265 26.58 8.31 10.55
N LEU A 266 27.25 9.09 9.71
CA LEU A 266 26.85 9.35 8.34
C LEU A 266 28.01 9.03 7.41
N GLY A 267 27.68 8.36 6.29
CA GLY A 267 28.67 8.02 5.27
C GLY A 267 28.10 8.20 3.87
N VAL A 268 28.96 8.58 2.94
CA VAL A 268 28.72 8.60 1.49
C VAL A 268 29.90 7.93 0.80
N ALA A 269 29.60 6.96 -0.04
CA ALA A 269 30.61 6.24 -0.81
C ALA A 269 30.10 5.89 -2.21
N GLU A 270 31.04 5.60 -3.10
CA GLU A 270 30.74 4.99 -4.39
C GLU A 270 30.93 3.47 -4.30
N ASP A 271 29.95 2.72 -4.79
CA ASP A 271 30.00 1.25 -4.87
C ASP A 271 29.65 0.82 -6.32
N GLY A 272 30.66 0.70 -7.15
CA GLY A 272 30.49 0.41 -8.56
C GLY A 272 29.81 1.54 -9.33
N ALA A 273 28.59 1.29 -9.82
CA ALA A 273 27.76 2.25 -10.52
C ALA A 273 26.80 3.02 -9.60
N ASP A 274 26.81 2.71 -8.30
CA ASP A 274 25.85 3.27 -7.34
C ASP A 274 26.54 4.26 -6.38
N VAL A 275 25.77 5.25 -5.96
CA VAL A 275 26.08 6.08 -4.78
C VAL A 275 25.40 5.44 -3.59
N VAL A 276 26.15 5.19 -2.54
CA VAL A 276 25.65 4.59 -1.29
C VAL A 276 25.74 5.61 -0.16
N VAL A 277 24.60 5.90 0.44
CA VAL A 277 24.50 6.78 1.62
C VAL A 277 24.04 5.98 2.81
N THR A 278 24.74 6.11 3.94
CA THR A 278 24.41 5.45 5.20
C THR A 278 24.10 6.45 6.29
N VAL A 279 23.04 6.18 7.05
CA VAL A 279 22.68 6.89 8.29
C VAL A 279 22.51 5.84 9.38
N SER A 280 23.39 5.84 10.36
CA SER A 280 23.39 4.90 11.47
C SER A 280 23.21 5.63 12.79
N ASP A 281 22.37 5.11 13.68
CA ASP A 281 22.11 5.65 15.00
C ASP A 281 22.26 4.59 16.09
N THR A 282 22.53 5.04 17.32
CA THR A 282 22.57 4.21 18.53
C THR A 282 21.27 4.35 19.33
N GLY A 283 20.14 4.41 18.63
CA GLY A 283 18.82 4.63 19.20
C GLY A 283 18.16 3.38 19.77
N ALA A 284 16.85 3.46 19.99
CA ALA A 284 16.05 2.37 20.54
C ALA A 284 16.02 1.11 19.67
N GLY A 285 16.34 1.23 18.37
CA GLY A 285 16.19 0.14 17.41
C GLY A 285 14.74 -0.27 17.18
N MET A 286 14.56 -1.34 16.42
CA MET A 286 13.24 -1.83 15.98
C MET A 286 13.20 -3.35 16.03
N ASP A 287 12.04 -3.92 16.35
CA ASP A 287 11.75 -5.34 16.25
C ASP A 287 11.36 -5.75 14.82
N GLU A 288 11.25 -7.05 14.55
CA GLU A 288 10.92 -7.59 13.22
C GLU A 288 9.54 -7.13 12.72
N GLU A 289 8.56 -7.00 13.63
CA GLU A 289 7.22 -6.54 13.29
C GLU A 289 7.25 -5.08 12.80
N THR A 290 7.93 -4.21 13.54
CA THR A 290 8.14 -2.82 13.15
C THR A 290 8.92 -2.70 11.85
N LEU A 291 10.02 -3.46 11.69
CA LEU A 291 10.85 -3.44 10.49
C LEU A 291 10.06 -3.78 9.21
N ALA A 292 9.09 -4.69 9.30
CA ALA A 292 8.28 -5.09 8.16
C ALA A 292 7.38 -3.95 7.62
N HIS A 293 7.06 -2.96 8.47
CA HIS A 293 6.03 -1.96 8.18
C HIS A 293 6.52 -0.50 8.17
N ILE A 294 7.80 -0.23 8.52
CA ILE A 294 8.30 1.15 8.73
C ILE A 294 8.19 2.08 7.52
N PHE A 295 8.13 1.53 6.32
CA PHE A 295 7.97 2.30 5.08
C PHE A 295 6.50 2.44 4.66
N GLU A 296 5.58 1.78 5.34
CA GLU A 296 4.16 1.95 5.08
C GLU A 296 3.70 3.36 5.51
N LYS A 297 2.84 3.94 4.68
CA LYS A 297 2.27 5.25 4.97
C LYS A 297 1.48 5.19 6.26
N TYR A 298 1.72 6.19 7.12
CA TYR A 298 0.99 6.36 8.38
C TYR A 298 1.33 5.37 9.48
N TYR A 299 2.25 4.44 9.23
CA TYR A 299 2.68 3.48 10.23
C TYR A 299 3.51 4.14 11.34
N GLN A 300 3.23 3.76 12.57
CA GLN A 300 3.96 4.16 13.78
C GLN A 300 4.17 2.92 14.65
N GLY A 301 5.42 2.55 14.89
CA GLY A 301 5.76 1.37 15.70
C GLY A 301 5.37 1.49 17.16
N ASP A 302 5.27 2.72 17.69
CA ASP A 302 4.85 2.97 19.08
C ASP A 302 3.35 3.33 19.13
N LYS A 303 2.53 2.37 19.57
CA LYS A 303 1.07 2.51 19.75
C LYS A 303 0.69 3.40 20.96
N SER A 304 1.67 3.85 21.76
CA SER A 304 1.42 4.66 22.97
C SER A 304 1.12 6.13 22.69
N HIS A 305 1.07 6.56 21.42
CA HIS A 305 0.88 7.96 20.99
C HIS A 305 1.92 8.94 21.56
N SER A 306 3.02 8.43 22.15
CA SER A 306 4.07 9.25 22.74
C SER A 306 5.07 9.78 21.70
N SER A 307 5.17 9.16 20.54
CA SER A 307 6.07 9.57 19.45
C SER A 307 5.37 10.57 18.52
N LYS A 308 5.77 11.85 18.60
CA LYS A 308 5.25 12.91 17.71
C LYS A 308 5.56 12.63 16.24
N GLY A 309 4.56 12.65 15.37
CA GLY A 309 4.74 12.59 13.91
C GLY A 309 3.59 11.87 13.19
N LEU A 310 3.51 12.02 11.88
CA LEU A 310 2.42 11.47 11.04
C LEU A 310 2.70 10.07 10.46
N GLY A 311 3.89 9.50 10.67
CA GLY A 311 4.29 8.26 10.00
C GLY A 311 4.45 8.41 8.48
N LEU A 312 4.76 9.61 8.00
CA LEU A 312 4.97 9.88 6.57
C LEU A 312 6.45 9.99 6.17
N GLY A 313 7.36 10.31 7.11
CA GLY A 313 8.75 10.64 6.78
C GLY A 313 9.50 9.53 6.06
N LEU A 314 9.47 8.29 6.57
CA LEU A 314 10.11 7.14 5.94
C LEU A 314 9.42 6.72 4.64
N ALA A 315 8.08 6.80 4.57
CA ALA A 315 7.33 6.55 3.35
C ALA A 315 7.66 7.55 2.24
N ILE A 316 7.86 8.84 2.59
CA ILE A 316 8.33 9.89 1.67
C ILE A 316 9.74 9.56 1.17
N ALA A 317 10.66 9.24 2.09
CA ALA A 317 12.03 8.90 1.74
C ALA A 317 12.09 7.69 0.79
N GLU A 318 11.38 6.60 1.12
CA GLU A 318 11.31 5.41 0.26
C GLU A 318 10.70 5.73 -1.12
N ARG A 319 9.62 6.49 -1.16
CA ARG A 319 8.97 6.86 -2.43
C ARG A 319 9.87 7.68 -3.34
N ILE A 320 10.61 8.64 -2.78
CA ILE A 320 11.58 9.45 -3.54
C ILE A 320 12.71 8.57 -4.06
N VAL A 321 13.31 7.72 -3.21
CA VAL A 321 14.38 6.81 -3.60
C VAL A 321 13.93 5.89 -4.73
N ARG A 322 12.74 5.30 -4.64
CA ARG A 322 12.16 4.46 -5.71
C ARG A 322 11.90 5.23 -7.02
N LEU A 323 11.49 6.49 -6.94
CA LEU A 323 11.34 7.34 -8.13
C LEU A 323 12.68 7.65 -8.82
N CYS A 324 13.79 7.55 -8.07
CA CYS A 324 15.16 7.67 -8.58
C CYS A 324 15.75 6.31 -9.00
N ASP A 325 14.94 5.25 -9.16
CA ASP A 325 15.36 3.88 -9.44
C ASP A 325 16.34 3.30 -8.39
N GLY A 326 16.37 3.90 -7.19
CA GLY A 326 17.19 3.48 -6.07
C GLY A 326 16.50 2.49 -5.14
N THR A 327 17.25 2.06 -4.13
CA THR A 327 16.76 1.20 -3.05
C THR A 327 17.11 1.78 -1.69
N ILE A 328 16.24 1.54 -0.70
CA ILE A 328 16.49 1.85 0.70
C ILE A 328 16.35 0.57 1.52
N GLU A 329 17.36 0.28 2.30
CA GLU A 329 17.40 -0.87 3.20
C GLU A 329 17.60 -0.40 4.63
N VAL A 330 17.14 -1.21 5.59
CA VAL A 330 17.32 -0.94 7.02
C VAL A 330 17.80 -2.20 7.73
N LYS A 331 18.76 -2.03 8.63
CA LYS A 331 19.16 -3.03 9.62
C LYS A 331 18.98 -2.42 10.98
N SER A 332 18.28 -3.11 11.87
CA SER A 332 18.01 -2.60 13.21
C SER A 332 17.89 -3.74 14.20
N GLU A 333 18.35 -3.50 15.44
CA GLU A 333 18.19 -4.41 16.57
C GLU A 333 17.67 -3.61 17.77
N PRO A 334 16.69 -4.12 18.52
CA PRO A 334 16.14 -3.44 19.70
C PRO A 334 17.26 -3.09 20.72
N ASN A 335 17.27 -1.83 21.17
CA ASN A 335 18.23 -1.24 22.10
C ASN A 335 19.70 -1.20 21.63
N VAL A 336 19.96 -1.46 20.34
CA VAL A 336 21.28 -1.31 19.73
C VAL A 336 21.31 -0.10 18.81
N GLY A 337 20.28 0.06 17.98
CA GLY A 337 20.13 1.15 17.04
C GLY A 337 19.68 0.71 15.66
N SER A 338 19.73 1.64 14.71
CA SER A 338 19.31 1.39 13.32
C SER A 338 20.35 1.91 12.34
N THR A 339 20.44 1.25 11.18
CA THR A 339 21.26 1.70 10.04
C THR A 339 20.42 1.67 8.78
N PHE A 340 20.18 2.83 8.22
CA PHE A 340 19.55 3.01 6.93
C PHE A 340 20.61 3.12 5.84
N THR A 341 20.44 2.37 4.75
CA THR A 341 21.32 2.38 3.58
C THR A 341 20.51 2.72 2.35
N VAL A 342 20.82 3.83 1.71
CA VAL A 342 20.22 4.27 0.45
C VAL A 342 21.23 4.02 -0.68
N ARG A 343 20.80 3.31 -1.74
CA ARG A 343 21.56 3.07 -2.95
C ARG A 343 20.88 3.77 -4.12
N LEU A 344 21.63 4.57 -4.85
CA LEU A 344 21.14 5.38 -5.96
C LEU A 344 21.99 5.07 -7.20
N PRO A 345 21.43 4.64 -8.32
CA PRO A 345 22.18 4.47 -9.56
C PRO A 345 22.67 5.85 -10.07
N LYS A 346 23.91 5.90 -10.58
CA LYS A 346 24.52 7.12 -11.15
C LYS A 346 23.93 7.49 -12.49
#